data_9e0f330f66cd53fd2b6ca344220d242d
#
_entry.id   9e0f330f66cd53fd2b6ca344220d242d
#
_cell.length_a   1.000
_cell.length_b   1.000
_cell.length_c   1.000
_cell.angle_alpha   90.00
_cell.angle_beta   90.00
_cell.angle_gamma   90.00
#
_symmetry.space_group_name_H-M   'P 1'
#
loop_
_entity.id
_entity.type
_entity.pdbx_description
1 polymer ?
#
loop_
_entity_poly.entity_id
_entity_poly.type
_entity_poly.pdbx_seq_one_letter_code
_entity_poly.pdbx_strand_id
1 'polypeptide(L)'
;MNKAYVKSRATLPFRLPGILKDRLYTKSQERSFAVCRDAAHVTYCYCRNMGDTVLSQCVRKTLSKLCGVNTYRIIPVNKSVTEKTVADINRTGLLVIGGGGLFLPDTNKNNISGWQWAIPPALLEKIAVPVAIYSVGYNYFRGQTTNALFEENLRRIVAKSSFVGLRNTGSCRAVKAILGDDLGKSIVFQPCTTTLIRKIYTDIPPKKQTGRIGINMAFDRENLRYGDDEDIVLSQVAQAMKELVARGYELFCVAHCHADLKFLPYLRNENVKFTPVDMSAAFPHTALDFYNSIDCMFGMRGHAQMIPFGLNCSVISLGSHEKMRWFLEDIDATDWYVELRRKPRSLKTEIIDTFSRVHECDGEKTRSRLLAAQDRLWDITLRNAETIRTIRSRA
;
A
#
# COMPACT_ATOMS: atom_id res chain seq x y z
N MET A 1 24.30 -20.98 6.49
CA MET A 1 23.64 -20.09 5.53
C MET A 1 23.82 -20.66 4.13
N ASN A 2 22.75 -21.10 3.52
CA ASN A 2 22.78 -22.03 2.42
C ASN A 2 23.08 -21.33 1.09
N LYS A 3 24.11 -21.79 0.34
CA LYS A 3 24.53 -21.28 -0.98
C LYS A 3 23.39 -21.25 -2.03
N ALA A 4 22.30 -21.97 -1.80
CA ALA A 4 21.11 -21.97 -2.67
C ALA A 4 20.35 -20.62 -2.67
N TYR A 5 20.48 -19.80 -1.61
CA TYR A 5 19.81 -18.50 -1.49
C TYR A 5 20.41 -17.42 -2.42
N VAL A 6 21.71 -17.54 -2.72
CA VAL A 6 22.40 -16.59 -3.60
C VAL A 6 22.08 -16.85 -5.07
N LYS A 7 21.85 -18.11 -5.46
CA LYS A 7 21.54 -18.49 -6.86
C LYS A 7 20.11 -18.09 -7.28
N SER A 8 19.15 -17.97 -6.36
CA SER A 8 17.78 -17.56 -6.71
C SER A 8 17.68 -16.08 -7.12
N ARG A 9 18.65 -15.25 -6.75
CA ARG A 9 18.74 -13.85 -7.21
C ARG A 9 19.11 -13.71 -8.70
N ALA A 10 19.74 -14.71 -9.29
CA ALA A 10 20.23 -14.67 -10.66
C ALA A 10 19.20 -15.12 -11.71
N THR A 11 18.07 -15.68 -11.28
CA THR A 11 17.07 -16.28 -12.19
C THR A 11 15.74 -15.51 -12.28
N LEU A 12 15.64 -14.31 -11.70
CA LEU A 12 14.51 -13.43 -11.98
C LEU A 12 14.64 -12.89 -13.41
N PRO A 13 13.67 -13.15 -14.32
CA PRO A 13 13.76 -12.73 -15.73
C PRO A 13 13.50 -11.22 -15.92
N PHE A 14 13.89 -10.38 -14.95
CA PHE A 14 13.61 -8.96 -14.94
C PHE A 14 14.81 -8.15 -15.46
N ARG A 15 14.59 -7.43 -16.54
CA ARG A 15 15.63 -6.69 -17.29
C ARG A 15 16.24 -5.54 -16.48
N LEU A 16 17.58 -5.47 -16.48
CA LEU A 16 18.43 -4.43 -15.93
C LEU A 16 18.06 -2.94 -16.22
N PRO A 17 17.36 -2.57 -17.32
CA PRO A 17 17.07 -1.15 -17.61
C PRO A 17 16.20 -0.43 -16.58
N GLY A 18 15.26 -1.12 -15.89
CA GLY A 18 14.42 -0.52 -14.85
C GLY A 18 15.21 -0.11 -13.61
N ILE A 19 16.14 -0.94 -13.19
CA ILE A 19 17.01 -0.71 -12.03
C ILE A 19 17.85 0.56 -12.20
N LEU A 20 18.36 0.80 -13.41
CA LEU A 20 19.19 1.97 -13.70
C LEU A 20 18.37 3.26 -13.69
N LYS A 21 17.15 3.23 -14.26
CA LYS A 21 16.23 4.37 -14.28
C LYS A 21 15.80 4.78 -12.86
N ASP A 22 15.46 3.83 -11.99
CA ASP A 22 15.07 4.12 -10.60
C ASP A 22 16.24 4.70 -9.79
N ARG A 23 17.45 4.17 -9.95
CA ARG A 23 18.66 4.73 -9.32
C ARG A 23 18.97 6.15 -9.79
N LEU A 24 18.85 6.41 -11.09
CA LEU A 24 19.06 7.76 -11.65
C LEU A 24 17.99 8.73 -11.19
N TYR A 25 16.73 8.30 -11.13
CA TYR A 25 15.63 9.11 -10.61
C TYR A 25 15.83 9.47 -9.13
N THR A 26 16.17 8.49 -8.28
CA THR A 26 16.44 8.71 -6.86
C THR A 26 17.66 9.62 -6.64
N LYS A 27 18.76 9.39 -7.36
CA LYS A 27 19.97 10.22 -7.28
C LYS A 27 19.77 11.65 -7.82
N SER A 28 18.96 11.83 -8.87
CA SER A 28 18.65 13.16 -9.39
C SER A 28 17.82 13.97 -8.39
N GLN A 29 16.95 13.28 -7.61
CA GLN A 29 16.17 13.90 -6.54
C GLN A 29 17.05 14.31 -5.33
N GLU A 30 18.14 13.59 -5.05
CA GLU A 30 19.04 13.89 -3.94
C GLU A 30 20.03 15.03 -4.22
N ARG A 31 20.44 15.24 -5.48
CA ARG A 31 21.52 16.18 -5.86
C ARG A 31 21.10 17.66 -6.03
N SER A 32 19.83 17.96 -6.03
CA SER A 32 19.35 19.35 -6.26
C SER A 32 19.13 20.09 -4.93
N PHE A 33 20.19 20.44 -4.23
CA PHE A 33 20.13 21.12 -2.92
C PHE A 33 19.81 22.63 -2.97
N ALA A 34 19.80 23.24 -4.13
CA ALA A 34 19.70 24.69 -4.29
C ALA A 34 18.42 25.19 -4.98
N VAL A 35 17.57 24.31 -5.47
CA VAL A 35 16.36 24.69 -6.24
C VAL A 35 15.13 24.65 -5.34
N CYS A 36 14.32 25.70 -5.36
CA CYS A 36 12.96 25.69 -4.82
C CYS A 36 12.21 24.50 -5.41
N ARG A 37 11.66 23.61 -4.57
CA ARG A 37 10.95 22.41 -5.00
C ARG A 37 9.46 22.65 -4.96
N ASP A 38 8.73 21.97 -5.86
CA ASP A 38 7.27 22.12 -5.93
C ASP A 38 6.59 21.67 -4.63
N ALA A 39 7.08 20.60 -4.00
CA ALA A 39 6.50 20.11 -2.76
C ALA A 39 7.53 19.42 -1.84
N ALA A 40 7.23 19.45 -0.54
CA ALA A 40 7.76 18.51 0.44
C ALA A 40 6.84 17.29 0.53
N HIS A 41 7.40 16.07 0.65
CA HIS A 41 6.62 14.85 0.76
C HIS A 41 7.05 14.05 1.99
N VAL A 42 6.21 14.04 3.03
CA VAL A 42 6.36 13.20 4.22
C VAL A 42 5.80 11.82 3.91
N THR A 43 6.67 10.82 3.89
CA THR A 43 6.30 9.45 3.50
C THR A 43 7.26 8.42 4.08
N TYR A 44 6.89 7.15 4.01
CA TYR A 44 7.83 6.07 4.19
C TYR A 44 8.79 6.04 2.98
N CYS A 45 10.05 6.27 3.27
CA CYS A 45 11.12 6.10 2.30
C CYS A 45 12.25 5.29 2.93
N TYR A 46 13.00 4.59 2.09
CA TYR A 46 14.07 3.69 2.53
C TYR A 46 13.60 2.59 3.50
N CYS A 47 12.30 2.31 3.53
CA CYS A 47 11.74 1.20 4.27
C CYS A 47 11.91 -0.10 3.47
N ARG A 48 12.16 -1.20 4.19
CA ARG A 48 12.24 -2.54 3.60
C ARG A 48 10.84 -3.14 3.42
N ASN A 49 9.90 -2.33 2.91
CA ASN A 49 8.52 -2.71 2.59
C ASN A 49 8.19 -2.23 1.17
N MET A 50 8.10 -3.16 0.26
CA MET A 50 7.83 -2.85 -1.15
C MET A 50 6.51 -2.10 -1.35
N GLY A 51 5.49 -2.42 -0.57
CA GLY A 51 4.19 -1.76 -0.65
C GLY A 51 4.29 -0.25 -0.44
N ASP A 52 5.00 0.18 0.60
CA ASP A 52 5.17 1.60 0.91
C ASP A 52 6.11 2.29 -0.10
N THR A 53 7.10 1.56 -0.61
CA THR A 53 8.02 2.07 -1.63
C THR A 53 7.30 2.37 -2.95
N VAL A 54 6.49 1.44 -3.47
CA VAL A 54 5.67 1.65 -4.67
C VAL A 54 4.65 2.75 -4.44
N LEU A 55 3.97 2.73 -3.28
CA LEU A 55 2.94 3.73 -2.97
C LEU A 55 3.49 5.15 -2.97
N SER A 56 4.61 5.40 -2.31
CA SER A 56 5.19 6.74 -2.25
C SER A 56 5.57 7.27 -3.64
N GLN A 57 5.99 6.38 -4.54
CA GLN A 57 6.29 6.72 -5.92
C GLN A 57 5.01 6.98 -6.72
N CYS A 58 3.97 6.15 -6.55
CA CYS A 58 2.67 6.36 -7.18
C CYS A 58 2.02 7.68 -6.77
N VAL A 59 2.13 8.09 -5.48
CA VAL A 59 1.65 9.40 -5.02
C VAL A 59 2.32 10.53 -5.81
N ARG A 60 3.66 10.53 -5.87
CA ARG A 60 4.40 11.55 -6.62
C ARG A 60 4.06 11.56 -8.11
N LYS A 61 3.98 10.40 -8.74
CA LYS A 61 3.59 10.27 -10.15
C LYS A 61 2.17 10.79 -10.41
N THR A 62 1.22 10.51 -9.51
CA THR A 62 -0.16 11.01 -9.62
C THR A 62 -0.20 12.54 -9.53
N LEU A 63 0.46 13.12 -8.53
CA LEU A 63 0.50 14.57 -8.36
C LEU A 63 1.30 15.27 -9.47
N SER A 64 2.33 14.63 -10.01
CA SER A 64 3.04 15.12 -11.19
C SER A 64 2.11 15.18 -12.41
N LYS A 65 1.44 14.06 -12.71
CA LYS A 65 0.53 13.94 -13.86
C LYS A 65 -0.67 14.87 -13.77
N LEU A 66 -1.26 15.00 -12.59
CA LEU A 66 -2.54 15.70 -12.43
C LEU A 66 -2.42 17.13 -11.88
N CYS A 67 -1.37 17.44 -11.12
CA CYS A 67 -1.23 18.72 -10.43
C CYS A 67 0.04 19.48 -10.80
N GLY A 68 0.86 18.97 -11.73
CA GLY A 68 2.12 19.60 -12.13
C GLY A 68 3.18 19.69 -11.03
N VAL A 69 3.13 18.80 -10.02
CA VAL A 69 4.11 18.74 -8.94
C VAL A 69 5.24 17.80 -9.37
N ASN A 70 6.34 18.34 -9.87
CA ASN A 70 7.38 17.54 -10.53
C ASN A 70 8.61 17.31 -9.66
N THR A 71 8.87 18.18 -8.69
CA THR A 71 10.04 18.12 -7.81
C THR A 71 9.64 18.00 -6.34
N TYR A 72 10.35 17.15 -5.60
CA TYR A 72 9.99 16.84 -4.21
C TYR A 72 11.18 16.90 -3.27
N ARG A 73 11.00 17.52 -2.12
CA ARG A 73 11.81 17.30 -0.92
C ARG A 73 11.24 16.12 -0.15
N ILE A 74 11.92 14.99 -0.17
CA ILE A 74 11.48 13.81 0.59
C ILE A 74 11.82 13.97 2.07
N ILE A 75 10.82 13.76 2.93
CA ILE A 75 10.95 13.80 4.38
C ILE A 75 10.55 12.42 4.91
N PRO A 76 11.51 11.64 5.45
CA PRO A 76 11.19 10.35 6.03
C PRO A 76 10.27 10.50 7.25
N VAL A 77 9.13 9.82 7.22
CA VAL A 77 8.10 9.90 8.27
C VAL A 77 8.60 9.44 9.64
N ASN A 78 9.60 8.55 9.66
CA ASN A 78 10.19 7.96 10.85
C ASN A 78 11.41 8.74 11.41
N LYS A 79 11.68 9.92 10.89
CA LYS A 79 12.75 10.80 11.40
C LYS A 79 12.18 11.93 12.25
N SER A 80 12.97 12.37 13.21
CA SER A 80 12.62 13.52 14.05
C SER A 80 12.44 14.78 13.22
N VAL A 81 11.39 15.54 13.52
CA VAL A 81 11.14 16.83 12.90
C VAL A 81 11.87 17.92 13.71
N THR A 82 12.60 18.78 13.02
CA THR A 82 13.39 19.88 13.60
C THR A 82 13.00 21.20 12.95
N GLU A 83 13.46 22.34 13.51
CA GLU A 83 13.32 23.66 12.87
C GLU A 83 13.86 23.68 11.43
N LYS A 84 14.99 22.99 11.19
CA LYS A 84 15.52 22.85 9.85
C LYS A 84 14.56 22.09 8.92
N THR A 85 13.89 21.04 9.42
CA THR A 85 12.88 20.32 8.65
C THR A 85 11.74 21.23 8.24
N VAL A 86 11.24 22.06 9.17
CA VAL A 86 10.19 23.05 8.89
C VAL A 86 10.66 24.11 7.90
N ALA A 87 11.87 24.64 8.08
CA ALA A 87 12.45 25.60 7.13
C ALA A 87 12.59 25.01 5.72
N ASP A 88 12.98 23.74 5.60
CA ASP A 88 13.05 23.02 4.32
C ASP A 88 11.65 22.82 3.68
N ILE A 89 10.61 22.56 4.50
CA ILE A 89 9.21 22.48 4.05
C ILE A 89 8.75 23.84 3.53
N ASN A 90 8.98 24.91 4.29
CA ASN A 90 8.52 26.25 3.96
C ASN A 90 9.21 26.87 2.73
N ARG A 91 10.26 26.23 2.20
CA ARG A 91 10.87 26.58 0.90
C ARG A 91 10.19 25.88 -0.29
N THR A 92 9.12 25.13 -0.06
CA THR A 92 8.35 24.46 -1.12
C THR A 92 6.98 25.14 -1.28
N GLY A 93 6.25 24.80 -2.32
CA GLY A 93 4.90 25.34 -2.56
C GLY A 93 3.77 24.50 -1.93
N LEU A 94 4.07 23.31 -1.38
CA LEU A 94 3.07 22.39 -0.83
C LEU A 94 3.73 21.36 0.09
N LEU A 95 3.11 21.07 1.22
CA LEU A 95 3.44 19.89 2.01
C LEU A 95 2.45 18.78 1.72
N VAL A 96 2.94 17.66 1.17
CA VAL A 96 2.18 16.42 1.00
C VAL A 96 2.52 15.46 2.13
N ILE A 97 1.52 15.04 2.89
CA ILE A 97 1.67 13.98 3.90
C ILE A 97 0.95 12.76 3.36
N GLY A 98 1.69 11.72 2.99
CA GLY A 98 0.99 10.53 2.54
C GLY A 98 1.66 9.61 1.59
N GLY A 99 0.74 8.84 1.16
CA GLY A 99 0.59 7.43 1.03
C GLY A 99 0.96 6.63 2.26
N GLY A 100 0.14 5.63 2.54
CA GLY A 100 0.43 4.65 3.58
C GLY A 100 -0.47 4.72 4.81
N GLY A 101 -0.29 3.76 5.69
CA GLY A 101 -1.02 3.68 6.95
C GLY A 101 -0.39 4.57 8.00
N LEU A 102 -0.40 5.88 7.84
CA LEU A 102 0.31 6.79 8.74
C LEU A 102 -0.43 7.01 10.07
N PHE A 103 -1.75 6.88 10.08
CA PHE A 103 -2.53 6.94 11.33
C PHE A 103 -2.54 5.56 11.99
N LEU A 104 -1.43 5.26 12.67
CA LEU A 104 -1.09 3.97 13.27
C LEU A 104 -0.20 4.21 14.49
N PRO A 105 -0.48 3.57 15.66
CA PRO A 105 0.18 3.92 16.91
C PRO A 105 1.55 3.26 17.12
N ASP A 106 1.82 2.11 16.48
CA ASP A 106 2.82 1.17 16.97
C ASP A 106 4.05 0.94 16.08
N THR A 107 4.07 1.36 14.81
CA THR A 107 5.24 1.16 13.92
C THR A 107 6.37 2.17 14.20
N ASN A 108 6.03 3.42 14.46
CA ASN A 108 6.95 4.48 14.90
C ASN A 108 6.40 5.09 16.18
N LYS A 109 6.36 4.27 17.25
CA LYS A 109 5.80 4.68 18.53
C LYS A 109 6.53 5.90 19.09
N ASN A 110 5.77 6.95 19.37
CA ASN A 110 6.30 8.18 19.92
C ASN A 110 5.29 8.86 20.85
N ASN A 111 5.79 9.66 21.77
CA ASN A 111 5.02 10.44 22.73
C ASN A 111 4.86 11.92 22.29
N ILE A 112 5.04 12.22 21.01
CA ILE A 112 4.98 13.57 20.44
C ILE A 112 3.65 13.79 19.73
N SER A 113 3.29 12.89 18.82
CA SER A 113 2.08 13.03 17.99
C SER A 113 1.11 11.84 18.12
N GLY A 114 1.57 10.70 18.62
CA GLY A 114 0.77 9.47 18.72
C GLY A 114 0.53 8.77 17.39
N TRP A 115 1.11 9.24 16.28
CA TRP A 115 1.06 8.63 14.95
C TRP A 115 2.44 8.61 14.28
N GLN A 116 2.54 8.13 13.06
CA GLN A 116 3.82 7.79 12.44
C GLN A 116 4.77 8.99 12.22
N TRP A 117 4.24 10.19 12.00
CA TRP A 117 5.06 11.39 11.86
C TRP A 117 5.14 12.14 13.20
N ALA A 118 6.25 11.98 13.90
CA ALA A 118 6.50 12.58 15.22
C ALA A 118 6.81 14.09 15.11
N ILE A 119 5.82 14.88 14.64
CA ILE A 119 5.93 16.34 14.59
C ILE A 119 5.42 16.96 15.89
N PRO A 120 6.24 17.78 16.60
CA PRO A 120 5.77 18.56 17.73
C PRO A 120 4.71 19.59 17.30
N PRO A 121 3.65 19.83 18.09
CA PRO A 121 2.63 20.83 17.79
C PRO A 121 3.21 22.22 17.48
N ALA A 122 4.19 22.69 18.27
CA ALA A 122 4.84 23.97 18.04
C ALA A 122 5.57 24.07 16.68
N LEU A 123 6.07 22.95 16.15
CA LEU A 123 6.69 22.92 14.82
C LEU A 123 5.64 22.77 13.71
N LEU A 124 4.53 22.09 13.98
CA LEU A 124 3.41 22.02 13.04
C LEU A 124 2.84 23.41 12.75
N GLU A 125 2.67 24.24 13.77
CA GLU A 125 2.17 25.62 13.62
C GLU A 125 3.08 26.50 12.75
N LYS A 126 4.40 26.26 12.77
CA LYS A 126 5.38 27.01 11.97
C LYS A 126 5.38 26.62 10.47
N ILE A 127 4.64 25.61 10.07
CA ILE A 127 4.48 25.26 8.64
C ILE A 127 3.61 26.33 7.98
N ALA A 128 4.19 27.07 7.05
CA ALA A 128 3.56 28.20 6.37
C ALA A 128 2.91 27.84 5.01
N VAL A 129 3.33 26.73 4.41
CA VAL A 129 2.80 26.26 3.12
C VAL A 129 1.51 25.47 3.30
N PRO A 130 0.64 25.41 2.27
CA PRO A 130 -0.54 24.53 2.29
C PRO A 130 -0.17 23.09 2.61
N VAL A 131 -1.01 22.41 3.38
CA VAL A 131 -0.82 21.02 3.77
C VAL A 131 -1.88 20.15 3.11
N ALA A 132 -1.47 19.08 2.44
CA ALA A 132 -2.34 18.08 1.86
C ALA A 132 -2.05 16.70 2.46
N ILE A 133 -3.00 16.16 3.23
CA ILE A 133 -3.02 14.75 3.62
C ILE A 133 -3.56 13.97 2.43
N TYR A 134 -2.72 13.11 1.82
CA TYR A 134 -3.05 12.47 0.54
C TYR A 134 -2.95 10.95 0.61
N SER A 135 -4.09 10.26 0.45
CA SER A 135 -4.17 8.80 0.46
C SER A 135 -3.61 8.14 1.73
N VAL A 136 -3.83 8.78 2.89
CA VAL A 136 -3.42 8.25 4.20
C VAL A 136 -4.47 7.29 4.73
N GLY A 137 -4.05 6.19 5.35
CA GLY A 137 -4.93 5.20 5.97
C GLY A 137 -4.91 5.25 7.50
N TYR A 138 -6.08 5.07 8.09
CA TYR A 138 -6.25 4.71 9.48
C TYR A 138 -6.03 3.20 9.61
N ASN A 139 -5.09 2.79 10.47
CA ASN A 139 -4.52 1.44 10.42
C ASN A 139 -4.52 0.72 11.79
N TYR A 140 -5.44 1.08 12.68
CA TYR A 140 -5.63 0.38 13.94
C TYR A 140 -6.19 -1.03 13.67
N PHE A 141 -5.62 -2.03 14.36
CA PHE A 141 -6.12 -3.39 14.31
C PHE A 141 -7.35 -3.56 15.21
N ARG A 142 -8.11 -4.62 14.97
CA ARG A 142 -9.23 -5.01 15.87
C ARG A 142 -8.72 -5.10 17.31
N GLY A 143 -9.43 -4.45 18.23
CA GLY A 143 -9.07 -4.40 19.65
C GLY A 143 -8.04 -3.32 20.02
N GLN A 144 -7.43 -2.63 19.08
CA GLN A 144 -6.64 -1.44 19.35
C GLN A 144 -7.54 -0.19 19.44
N THR A 145 -7.29 0.64 20.45
CA THR A 145 -8.00 1.91 20.66
C THR A 145 -7.06 3.09 20.46
N THR A 146 -7.62 4.23 20.10
CA THR A 146 -6.92 5.51 20.09
C THR A 146 -6.67 5.99 21.53
N ASN A 147 -5.76 6.94 21.67
CA ASN A 147 -5.52 7.65 22.93
C ASN A 147 -5.62 9.17 22.72
N ALA A 148 -5.72 9.92 23.81
CA ALA A 148 -5.90 11.37 23.78
C ALA A 148 -4.79 12.08 23.02
N LEU A 149 -3.53 11.64 23.13
CA LEU A 149 -2.41 12.21 22.40
C LEU A 149 -2.62 12.13 20.87
N PHE A 150 -3.00 10.94 20.38
CA PHE A 150 -3.29 10.73 18.96
C PHE A 150 -4.47 11.60 18.50
N GLU A 151 -5.58 11.58 19.26
CA GLU A 151 -6.81 12.29 18.88
C GLU A 151 -6.61 13.80 18.83
N GLU A 152 -5.89 14.36 19.81
CA GLU A 152 -5.55 15.78 19.84
C GLU A 152 -4.69 16.19 18.63
N ASN A 153 -3.62 15.44 18.37
CA ASN A 153 -2.73 15.75 17.24
C ASN A 153 -3.39 15.47 15.88
N LEU A 154 -4.32 14.50 15.80
CA LEU A 154 -5.15 14.30 14.62
C LEU A 154 -6.03 15.51 14.33
N ARG A 155 -6.69 16.10 15.37
CA ARG A 155 -7.45 17.35 15.23
C ARG A 155 -6.59 18.50 14.73
N ARG A 156 -5.39 18.66 15.30
CA ARG A 156 -4.44 19.72 14.91
C ARG A 156 -4.01 19.59 13.45
N ILE A 157 -3.59 18.39 13.01
CA ILE A 157 -3.12 18.20 11.64
C ILE A 157 -4.27 18.32 10.62
N VAL A 158 -5.48 17.86 10.94
CA VAL A 158 -6.65 18.02 10.07
C VAL A 158 -7.06 19.48 9.97
N ALA A 159 -7.13 20.21 11.09
CA ALA A 159 -7.44 21.65 11.10
C ALA A 159 -6.41 22.49 10.31
N LYS A 160 -5.13 22.11 10.34
CA LYS A 160 -4.05 22.76 9.60
C LYS A 160 -4.08 22.44 8.10
N SER A 161 -4.72 21.35 7.69
CA SER A 161 -4.65 20.85 6.31
C SER A 161 -5.66 21.53 5.40
N SER A 162 -5.19 21.98 4.22
CA SER A 162 -6.02 22.50 3.15
C SER A 162 -6.72 21.38 2.33
N PHE A 163 -6.24 20.14 2.42
CA PHE A 163 -6.83 18.95 1.82
C PHE A 163 -6.62 17.74 2.71
N VAL A 164 -7.69 16.96 2.96
CA VAL A 164 -7.64 15.74 3.79
C VAL A 164 -8.27 14.58 3.02
N GLY A 165 -7.45 13.86 2.27
CA GLY A 165 -7.85 12.68 1.50
C GLY A 165 -7.39 11.38 2.14
N LEU A 166 -8.33 10.55 2.61
CA LEU A 166 -8.03 9.24 3.20
C LEU A 166 -8.25 8.10 2.20
N ARG A 167 -7.41 7.06 2.26
CA ARG A 167 -7.23 6.07 1.18
C ARG A 167 -8.36 5.07 0.98
N ASN A 168 -9.31 4.97 1.92
CA ASN A 168 -10.51 4.14 1.82
C ASN A 168 -11.64 4.73 2.66
N THR A 169 -12.87 4.37 2.30
CA THR A 169 -14.08 4.87 2.99
C THR A 169 -14.14 4.46 4.46
N GLY A 170 -13.60 3.28 4.81
CA GLY A 170 -13.49 2.84 6.20
C GLY A 170 -12.59 3.74 7.04
N SER A 171 -11.44 4.17 6.50
CA SER A 171 -10.59 5.18 7.17
C SER A 171 -11.31 6.52 7.31
N CYS A 172 -12.10 6.94 6.29
CA CYS A 172 -12.90 8.15 6.38
C CYS A 172 -13.91 8.06 7.53
N ARG A 173 -14.66 6.95 7.62
CA ARG A 173 -15.64 6.73 8.70
C ARG A 173 -14.96 6.75 10.08
N ALA A 174 -13.87 6.01 10.24
CA ALA A 174 -13.17 5.91 11.53
C ALA A 174 -12.60 7.27 11.99
N VAL A 175 -11.97 8.02 11.10
CA VAL A 175 -11.39 9.33 11.44
C VAL A 175 -12.49 10.38 11.67
N LYS A 176 -13.56 10.37 10.89
CA LYS A 176 -14.74 11.25 11.14
C LYS A 176 -15.36 11.01 12.52
N ALA A 177 -15.49 9.75 12.94
CA ALA A 177 -15.99 9.40 14.26
C ALA A 177 -15.14 9.97 15.42
N ILE A 178 -13.81 10.05 15.23
CA ILE A 178 -12.89 10.65 16.21
C ILE A 178 -13.00 12.18 16.22
N LEU A 179 -13.13 12.81 15.05
CA LEU A 179 -13.09 14.27 14.90
C LEU A 179 -14.40 14.95 15.19
N GLY A 180 -15.53 14.25 15.02
CA GLY A 180 -16.88 14.84 15.04
C GLY A 180 -17.22 15.58 13.74
N ASP A 181 -18.43 16.18 13.71
CA ASP A 181 -18.99 16.72 12.48
C ASP A 181 -18.23 17.92 11.92
N ASP A 182 -17.71 18.81 12.75
CA ASP A 182 -17.08 20.04 12.28
C ASP A 182 -15.82 19.78 11.45
N LEU A 183 -14.84 19.10 11.99
CA LEU A 183 -13.63 18.76 11.27
C LEU A 183 -13.83 17.58 10.30
N GLY A 184 -14.74 16.68 10.61
CA GLY A 184 -15.06 15.53 9.77
C GLY A 184 -15.56 15.90 8.37
N LYS A 185 -16.19 17.06 8.18
CA LYS A 185 -16.66 17.57 6.87
C LYS A 185 -15.52 17.76 5.87
N SER A 186 -14.31 18.08 6.33
CA SER A 186 -13.15 18.28 5.46
C SER A 186 -12.55 16.99 4.89
N ILE A 187 -12.95 15.82 5.42
CA ILE A 187 -12.40 14.53 5.03
C ILE A 187 -13.09 14.00 3.80
N VAL A 188 -12.30 13.72 2.76
CA VAL A 188 -12.76 13.10 1.52
C VAL A 188 -12.08 11.75 1.30
N PHE A 189 -12.71 10.90 0.50
CA PHE A 189 -12.09 9.67 0.02
C PHE A 189 -11.09 10.02 -1.09
N GLN A 190 -9.80 9.66 -0.89
CA GLN A 190 -8.75 9.72 -1.89
C GLN A 190 -8.19 8.31 -2.08
N PRO A 191 -8.55 7.62 -3.15
CA PRO A 191 -8.13 6.24 -3.38
C PRO A 191 -6.63 6.04 -3.26
N CYS A 192 -6.23 4.83 -2.82
CA CYS A 192 -4.83 4.44 -2.83
C CYS A 192 -4.27 4.50 -4.25
N THR A 193 -3.26 5.30 -4.49
CA THR A 193 -2.72 5.52 -5.84
C THR A 193 -2.18 4.24 -6.50
N THR A 194 -1.85 3.21 -5.69
CA THR A 194 -1.42 1.91 -6.24
C THR A 194 -2.55 1.14 -6.91
N THR A 195 -3.82 1.46 -6.63
CA THR A 195 -4.97 0.88 -7.34
C THR A 195 -5.14 1.45 -8.75
N LEU A 196 -4.40 2.50 -9.08
CA LEU A 196 -4.52 3.28 -10.32
C LEU A 196 -3.25 3.24 -11.18
N ILE A 197 -2.39 2.26 -10.98
CA ILE A 197 -1.07 2.17 -11.63
C ILE A 197 -1.19 2.30 -13.16
N ARG A 198 -2.14 1.62 -13.80
CA ARG A 198 -2.33 1.71 -15.26
C ARG A 198 -2.90 3.05 -15.74
N LYS A 199 -3.51 3.83 -14.86
CA LYS A 199 -3.92 5.21 -15.17
C LYS A 199 -2.78 6.21 -15.01
N ILE A 200 -1.79 5.87 -14.17
CA ILE A 200 -0.65 6.73 -13.80
C ILE A 200 0.56 6.50 -14.73
N TYR A 201 0.89 5.23 -14.98
CA TYR A 201 2.02 4.81 -15.80
C TYR A 201 1.55 4.45 -17.21
N THR A 202 2.23 4.98 -18.22
CA THR A 202 1.91 4.76 -19.65
C THR A 202 2.82 3.72 -20.32
N ASP A 203 3.90 3.33 -19.62
CA ASP A 203 4.96 2.45 -20.11
C ASP A 203 4.80 0.99 -19.66
N ILE A 204 3.71 0.65 -18.95
CA ILE A 204 3.44 -0.73 -18.52
C ILE A 204 2.80 -1.51 -19.68
N PRO A 205 3.40 -2.63 -20.09
CA PRO A 205 2.86 -3.46 -21.17
C PRO A 205 1.44 -3.95 -20.88
N PRO A 206 0.64 -4.23 -21.92
CA PRO A 206 -0.68 -4.84 -21.74
C PRO A 206 -0.59 -6.14 -20.92
N LYS A 207 -1.61 -6.38 -20.08
CA LYS A 207 -1.73 -7.59 -19.29
C LYS A 207 -1.92 -8.81 -20.21
N LYS A 208 -1.09 -9.85 -20.01
CA LYS A 208 -1.23 -11.15 -20.66
C LYS A 208 -1.58 -12.18 -19.59
N GLN A 209 -2.36 -13.16 -19.96
CA GLN A 209 -2.61 -14.33 -19.13
C GLN A 209 -1.41 -15.27 -19.19
N THR A 210 -0.97 -15.77 -18.05
CA THR A 210 0.30 -16.50 -17.91
C THR A 210 0.18 -17.82 -17.15
N GLY A 211 -0.93 -18.09 -16.49
CA GLY A 211 -1.10 -19.20 -15.56
C GLY A 211 -0.36 -19.01 -14.22
N ARG A 212 0.08 -17.78 -13.91
CA ARG A 212 0.88 -17.47 -12.73
C ARG A 212 0.02 -16.92 -11.62
N ILE A 213 0.19 -17.47 -10.42
CA ILE A 213 -0.47 -16.99 -9.21
C ILE A 213 0.56 -16.59 -8.14
N GLY A 214 0.21 -15.61 -7.34
CA GLY A 214 1.05 -15.16 -6.24
C GLY A 214 0.38 -15.31 -4.88
N ILE A 215 1.15 -15.59 -3.85
CA ILE A 215 0.72 -15.61 -2.45
C ILE A 215 1.61 -14.72 -1.59
N ASN A 216 1.00 -13.87 -0.77
CA ASN A 216 1.69 -13.08 0.26
C ASN A 216 1.02 -13.33 1.62
N MET A 217 1.80 -13.80 2.59
CA MET A 217 1.43 -13.91 3.99
C MET A 217 2.23 -12.89 4.82
N ALA A 218 1.61 -12.28 5.82
CA ALA A 218 2.21 -11.20 6.60
C ALA A 218 2.56 -11.66 8.02
N PHE A 219 3.79 -11.42 8.43
CA PHE A 219 4.34 -11.81 9.73
C PHE A 219 4.78 -10.59 10.57
N ASP A 220 4.00 -9.53 10.50
CA ASP A 220 4.03 -8.45 11.47
C ASP A 220 2.77 -8.54 12.33
N ARG A 221 2.90 -8.45 13.66
CA ARG A 221 1.80 -8.57 14.62
C ARG A 221 1.04 -9.92 14.52
N GLU A 222 1.78 -11.01 14.50
CA GLU A 222 1.29 -12.38 14.30
C GLU A 222 0.06 -12.68 15.17
N ASN A 223 0.13 -12.40 16.48
CA ASN A 223 -0.99 -12.59 17.41
C ASN A 223 -2.28 -11.84 17.01
N LEU A 224 -2.16 -10.62 16.46
CA LEU A 224 -3.32 -9.85 15.99
C LEU A 224 -3.87 -10.38 14.67
N ARG A 225 -3.04 -11.04 13.87
CA ARG A 225 -3.41 -11.58 12.55
C ARG A 225 -3.99 -12.98 12.62
N TYR A 226 -3.36 -13.87 13.37
CA TYR A 226 -3.66 -15.30 13.39
C TYR A 226 -4.35 -15.72 14.68
N GLY A 227 -4.10 -15.03 15.80
CA GLY A 227 -4.49 -15.48 17.13
C GLY A 227 -3.74 -16.76 17.49
N ASP A 228 -4.44 -17.69 18.16
CA ASP A 228 -3.87 -18.97 18.60
C ASP A 228 -3.87 -20.05 17.50
N ASP A 229 -4.44 -19.77 16.33
CA ASP A 229 -4.62 -20.71 15.21
C ASP A 229 -3.56 -20.56 14.12
N GLU A 230 -2.43 -19.90 14.37
CA GLU A 230 -1.44 -19.56 13.35
C GLU A 230 -1.01 -20.75 12.49
N ASP A 231 -0.58 -21.85 13.13
CA ASP A 231 -0.12 -23.04 12.41
C ASP A 231 -1.22 -23.69 11.56
N ILE A 232 -2.45 -23.71 12.09
CA ILE A 232 -3.61 -24.26 11.36
C ILE A 232 -3.90 -23.40 10.14
N VAL A 233 -3.96 -22.07 10.30
CA VAL A 233 -4.21 -21.12 9.21
C VAL A 233 -3.14 -21.26 8.14
N LEU A 234 -1.87 -21.23 8.50
CA LEU A 234 -0.75 -21.28 7.56
C LEU A 234 -0.69 -22.62 6.82
N SER A 235 -0.94 -23.74 7.51
CA SER A 235 -1.02 -25.07 6.89
C SER A 235 -2.19 -25.17 5.91
N GLN A 236 -3.38 -24.69 6.26
CA GLN A 236 -4.55 -24.70 5.39
C GLN A 236 -4.34 -23.84 4.13
N VAL A 237 -3.69 -22.67 4.27
CA VAL A 237 -3.30 -21.83 3.12
C VAL A 237 -2.29 -22.57 2.24
N ALA A 238 -1.28 -23.22 2.81
CA ALA A 238 -0.29 -23.98 2.05
C ALA A 238 -0.94 -25.17 1.30
N GLN A 239 -1.90 -25.87 1.92
CA GLN A 239 -2.66 -26.93 1.28
C GLN A 239 -3.54 -26.43 0.13
N ALA A 240 -4.13 -25.23 0.26
CA ALA A 240 -4.85 -24.61 -0.85
C ALA A 240 -3.89 -24.32 -2.01
N MET A 241 -2.70 -23.79 -1.74
CA MET A 241 -1.68 -23.53 -2.78
C MET A 241 -1.20 -24.82 -3.44
N LYS A 242 -1.07 -25.92 -2.69
CA LYS A 242 -0.74 -27.25 -3.24
C LYS A 242 -1.77 -27.69 -4.28
N GLU A 243 -3.05 -27.53 -3.98
CA GLU A 243 -4.13 -27.89 -4.90
C GLU A 243 -4.10 -27.05 -6.18
N LEU A 244 -3.88 -25.72 -6.06
CA LEU A 244 -3.79 -24.85 -7.24
C LEU A 244 -2.58 -25.20 -8.12
N VAL A 245 -1.44 -25.54 -7.53
CA VAL A 245 -0.28 -26.06 -8.29
C VAL A 245 -0.60 -27.37 -8.98
N ALA A 246 -1.36 -28.27 -8.34
CA ALA A 246 -1.83 -29.52 -8.96
C ALA A 246 -2.81 -29.28 -10.13
N ARG A 247 -3.54 -28.14 -10.12
CA ARG A 247 -4.37 -27.69 -11.26
C ARG A 247 -3.55 -27.07 -12.41
N GLY A 248 -2.22 -26.94 -12.26
CA GLY A 248 -1.32 -26.46 -13.31
C GLY A 248 -0.88 -24.99 -13.18
N TYR A 249 -1.23 -24.29 -12.10
CA TYR A 249 -0.78 -22.92 -11.87
C TYR A 249 0.68 -22.88 -11.41
N GLU A 250 1.45 -21.89 -11.90
CA GLU A 250 2.80 -21.59 -11.43
C GLU A 250 2.73 -20.66 -10.21
N LEU A 251 3.17 -21.13 -9.03
CA LEU A 251 3.05 -20.41 -7.77
C LEU A 251 4.30 -19.59 -7.43
N PHE A 252 4.09 -18.32 -7.07
CA PHE A 252 5.10 -17.42 -6.53
C PHE A 252 4.77 -17.04 -5.08
N CYS A 253 5.70 -17.28 -4.14
CA CYS A 253 5.58 -16.82 -2.76
C CYS A 253 6.27 -15.46 -2.62
N VAL A 254 5.48 -14.41 -2.43
CA VAL A 254 5.91 -13.00 -2.53
C VAL A 254 6.07 -12.39 -1.17
N ALA A 255 7.28 -11.96 -0.81
CA ALA A 255 7.57 -11.23 0.41
C ALA A 255 7.71 -9.72 0.12
N HIS A 256 6.85 -8.90 0.69
CA HIS A 256 6.99 -7.43 0.70
C HIS A 256 7.99 -6.96 1.74
N CYS A 257 8.02 -7.65 2.88
CA CYS A 257 9.02 -7.51 3.94
C CYS A 257 9.74 -8.84 4.12
N HIS A 258 10.99 -8.81 4.55
CA HIS A 258 11.77 -10.03 4.75
C HIS A 258 11.10 -11.05 5.70
N ALA A 259 10.37 -10.55 6.70
CA ALA A 259 9.61 -11.39 7.62
C ALA A 259 8.54 -12.27 6.93
N ASP A 260 8.03 -11.87 5.77
CA ASP A 260 7.01 -12.62 5.03
C ASP A 260 7.56 -13.97 4.50
N LEU A 261 8.88 -14.12 4.45
CA LEU A 261 9.54 -15.40 4.10
C LEU A 261 9.32 -16.50 5.15
N LYS A 262 8.80 -16.17 6.33
CA LYS A 262 8.39 -17.16 7.35
C LYS A 262 7.30 -18.12 6.85
N PHE A 263 6.60 -17.80 5.76
CA PHE A 263 5.63 -18.71 5.16
C PHE A 263 6.27 -19.85 4.33
N LEU A 264 7.52 -19.71 3.90
CA LEU A 264 8.18 -20.71 3.04
C LEU A 264 8.27 -22.13 3.67
N PRO A 265 8.53 -22.31 4.99
CA PRO A 265 8.52 -23.62 5.61
C PRO A 265 7.16 -24.34 5.47
N TYR A 266 6.03 -23.65 5.61
CA TYR A 266 4.70 -24.24 5.47
C TYR A 266 4.46 -24.78 4.08
N LEU A 267 4.87 -24.05 3.02
CA LEU A 267 4.80 -24.52 1.65
C LEU A 267 5.69 -25.76 1.41
N ARG A 268 6.90 -25.79 2.01
CA ARG A 268 7.82 -26.94 1.91
C ARG A 268 7.28 -28.16 2.62
N ASN A 269 6.72 -28.00 3.83
CA ASN A 269 6.14 -29.10 4.62
C ASN A 269 4.97 -29.77 3.89
N GLU A 270 4.21 -29.00 3.10
CA GLU A 270 3.12 -29.52 2.25
C GLU A 270 3.63 -30.01 0.89
N ASN A 271 4.94 -30.02 0.63
CA ASN A 271 5.54 -30.38 -0.67
C ASN A 271 4.99 -29.57 -1.86
N VAL A 272 4.75 -28.30 -1.65
CA VAL A 272 4.30 -27.38 -2.72
C VAL A 272 5.47 -26.98 -3.60
N LYS A 273 5.31 -27.03 -4.93
CA LYS A 273 6.26 -26.44 -5.86
C LYS A 273 6.00 -24.92 -5.98
N PHE A 274 6.98 -24.11 -5.67
CA PHE A 274 6.85 -22.65 -5.71
C PHE A 274 8.18 -21.94 -5.99
N THR A 275 8.10 -20.67 -6.44
CA THR A 275 9.24 -19.77 -6.59
C THR A 275 9.16 -18.68 -5.52
N PRO A 276 10.16 -18.54 -4.60
CA PRO A 276 10.20 -17.46 -3.63
C PRO A 276 10.64 -16.14 -4.30
N VAL A 277 9.94 -15.04 -3.98
CA VAL A 277 10.22 -13.69 -4.49
C VAL A 277 10.34 -12.73 -3.32
N ASP A 278 11.56 -12.37 -2.92
CA ASP A 278 11.82 -11.36 -1.90
C ASP A 278 11.91 -9.97 -2.54
N MET A 279 10.87 -9.16 -2.34
CA MET A 279 10.79 -7.78 -2.82
C MET A 279 11.28 -6.76 -1.80
N SER A 280 11.66 -7.17 -0.58
CA SER A 280 11.99 -6.25 0.51
C SER A 280 13.11 -5.26 0.18
N ALA A 281 13.96 -5.59 -0.80
CA ALA A 281 15.05 -4.75 -1.29
C ALA A 281 14.97 -4.51 -2.82
N ALA A 282 13.86 -4.83 -3.46
CA ALA A 282 13.69 -4.62 -4.90
C ALA A 282 13.36 -3.15 -5.22
N PHE A 283 13.49 -2.79 -6.48
CA PHE A 283 13.06 -1.48 -6.97
C PHE A 283 11.58 -1.49 -7.37
N PRO A 284 10.87 -0.37 -7.27
CA PRO A 284 9.44 -0.29 -7.63
C PRO A 284 9.12 -0.84 -9.02
N HIS A 285 9.88 -0.50 -10.04
CA HIS A 285 9.64 -1.02 -11.40
C HIS A 285 9.72 -2.54 -11.48
N THR A 286 10.68 -3.14 -10.79
CA THR A 286 10.79 -4.61 -10.71
C THR A 286 9.54 -5.23 -10.09
N ALA A 287 8.99 -4.60 -9.06
CA ALA A 287 7.73 -5.05 -8.46
C ALA A 287 6.54 -4.89 -9.42
N LEU A 288 6.47 -3.77 -10.17
CA LEU A 288 5.40 -3.56 -11.14
C LEU A 288 5.47 -4.57 -12.29
N ASP A 289 6.67 -4.84 -12.83
CA ASP A 289 6.89 -5.83 -13.89
C ASP A 289 6.49 -7.23 -13.43
N PHE A 290 6.90 -7.60 -12.22
CA PHE A 290 6.52 -8.87 -11.61
C PHE A 290 4.99 -9.00 -11.49
N TYR A 291 4.32 -8.04 -10.84
CA TYR A 291 2.87 -8.09 -10.66
C TYR A 291 2.10 -8.01 -11.97
N ASN A 292 2.67 -7.37 -13.00
CA ASN A 292 2.09 -7.40 -14.34
C ASN A 292 2.11 -8.80 -14.97
N SER A 293 2.99 -9.69 -14.50
CA SER A 293 3.09 -11.10 -14.95
C SER A 293 2.23 -12.07 -14.14
N ILE A 294 1.57 -11.63 -13.04
CA ILE A 294 0.74 -12.47 -12.17
C ILE A 294 -0.73 -12.33 -12.54
N ASP A 295 -1.45 -13.41 -12.72
CA ASP A 295 -2.87 -13.40 -13.11
C ASP A 295 -3.82 -13.26 -11.92
N CYS A 296 -3.51 -13.94 -10.81
CA CYS A 296 -4.25 -13.84 -9.55
C CYS A 296 -3.30 -13.74 -8.35
N MET A 297 -3.61 -12.84 -7.42
CA MET A 297 -2.82 -12.63 -6.22
C MET A 297 -3.62 -12.86 -4.95
N PHE A 298 -3.18 -13.79 -4.12
CA PHE A 298 -3.66 -13.97 -2.75
C PHE A 298 -2.87 -13.05 -1.82
N GLY A 299 -3.49 -12.01 -1.32
CA GLY A 299 -2.79 -10.98 -0.56
C GLY A 299 -3.26 -10.85 0.87
N MET A 300 -2.33 -10.93 1.83
CA MET A 300 -2.59 -10.60 3.23
C MET A 300 -2.13 -9.20 3.60
N ARG A 301 -1.15 -8.62 2.88
CA ARG A 301 -0.80 -7.19 3.00
C ARG A 301 -1.66 -6.34 2.08
N GLY A 302 -2.02 -5.12 2.52
CA GLY A 302 -2.82 -4.20 1.71
C GLY A 302 -2.25 -3.96 0.31
N HIS A 303 -0.96 -3.65 0.22
CA HIS A 303 -0.33 -3.38 -1.08
C HIS A 303 -0.01 -4.65 -1.90
N ALA A 304 0.03 -5.83 -1.28
CA ALA A 304 0.06 -7.10 -2.01
C ALA A 304 -1.28 -7.42 -2.71
N GLN A 305 -2.29 -6.58 -2.52
CA GLN A 305 -3.57 -6.62 -3.25
C GLN A 305 -3.74 -5.38 -4.13
N MET A 306 -3.50 -4.19 -3.58
CA MET A 306 -3.76 -2.93 -4.28
C MET A 306 -2.82 -2.72 -5.48
N ILE A 307 -1.54 -3.15 -5.39
CA ILE A 307 -0.60 -3.07 -6.52
C ILE A 307 -1.03 -4.00 -7.67
N PRO A 308 -1.23 -5.32 -7.45
CA PRO A 308 -1.71 -6.20 -8.51
C PRO A 308 -3.08 -5.79 -9.04
N PHE A 309 -4.02 -5.34 -8.19
CA PHE A 309 -5.29 -4.77 -8.65
C PHE A 309 -5.06 -3.61 -9.63
N GLY A 310 -4.18 -2.66 -9.31
CA GLY A 310 -3.83 -1.53 -10.18
C GLY A 310 -3.14 -1.94 -11.50
N LEU A 311 -2.72 -3.21 -11.61
CA LEU A 311 -2.12 -3.83 -12.79
C LEU A 311 -3.08 -4.81 -13.51
N ASN A 312 -4.37 -4.76 -13.20
CA ASN A 312 -5.41 -5.63 -13.76
C ASN A 312 -5.22 -7.12 -13.41
N CYS A 313 -4.62 -7.41 -12.28
CA CYS A 313 -4.54 -8.75 -11.71
C CYS A 313 -5.76 -9.01 -10.83
N SER A 314 -6.38 -10.18 -10.92
CA SER A 314 -7.40 -10.62 -9.97
C SER A 314 -6.79 -10.70 -8.57
N VAL A 315 -7.57 -10.35 -7.54
CA VAL A 315 -7.08 -10.38 -6.17
C VAL A 315 -8.04 -11.15 -5.27
N ILE A 316 -7.47 -11.95 -4.38
CA ILE A 316 -8.19 -12.60 -3.29
C ILE A 316 -7.58 -12.11 -1.98
N SER A 317 -8.40 -11.50 -1.17
CA SER A 317 -7.96 -10.92 0.10
C SER A 317 -7.96 -11.98 1.19
N LEU A 318 -6.78 -12.31 1.69
CA LEU A 318 -6.63 -13.13 2.89
C LEU A 318 -6.71 -12.22 4.11
N GLY A 319 -7.92 -12.10 4.66
CA GLY A 319 -8.26 -11.07 5.63
C GLY A 319 -7.91 -11.40 7.05
N SER A 320 -7.17 -10.48 7.69
CA SER A 320 -6.91 -10.48 9.13
C SER A 320 -7.04 -9.08 9.74
N HIS A 321 -7.42 -8.09 8.92
CA HIS A 321 -7.46 -6.69 9.30
C HIS A 321 -8.55 -5.95 8.51
N GLU A 322 -9.32 -5.06 9.16
CA GLU A 322 -10.45 -4.33 8.55
C GLU A 322 -10.09 -3.55 7.29
N LYS A 323 -8.89 -2.98 7.19
CA LYS A 323 -8.45 -2.23 5.99
C LYS A 323 -8.50 -3.05 4.70
N MET A 324 -8.41 -4.38 4.81
CA MET A 324 -8.49 -5.29 3.67
C MET A 324 -9.93 -5.34 3.16
N ARG A 325 -10.87 -5.45 4.09
CA ARG A 325 -12.31 -5.44 3.82
C ARG A 325 -12.75 -4.09 3.27
N TRP A 326 -12.29 -2.97 3.87
CA TRP A 326 -12.60 -1.62 3.39
C TRP A 326 -12.13 -1.37 1.96
N PHE A 327 -10.97 -1.91 1.58
CA PHE A 327 -10.54 -1.85 0.19
C PHE A 327 -11.49 -2.59 -0.76
N LEU A 328 -11.95 -3.78 -0.38
CA LEU A 328 -12.89 -4.54 -1.18
C LEU A 328 -14.30 -3.89 -1.22
N GLU A 329 -14.72 -3.25 -0.14
CA GLU A 329 -15.94 -2.42 -0.12
C GLU A 329 -15.83 -1.28 -1.14
N ASP A 330 -14.71 -0.56 -1.18
CA ASP A 330 -14.48 0.56 -2.10
C ASP A 330 -14.51 0.16 -3.59
N ILE A 331 -14.27 -1.10 -3.89
CA ILE A 331 -14.26 -1.64 -5.26
C ILE A 331 -15.44 -2.56 -5.58
N ASP A 332 -16.44 -2.65 -4.67
CA ASP A 332 -17.63 -3.52 -4.77
C ASP A 332 -17.28 -5.01 -4.96
N ALA A 333 -16.25 -5.49 -4.25
CA ALA A 333 -15.70 -6.84 -4.39
C ALA A 333 -15.55 -7.59 -3.05
N THR A 334 -16.51 -7.40 -2.14
CA THR A 334 -16.49 -8.04 -0.82
C THR A 334 -16.51 -9.57 -0.87
N ASP A 335 -16.99 -10.12 -1.98
CA ASP A 335 -16.98 -11.54 -2.30
C ASP A 335 -15.59 -12.11 -2.63
N TRP A 336 -14.56 -11.24 -2.78
CA TRP A 336 -13.15 -11.65 -2.96
C TRP A 336 -12.39 -11.78 -1.61
N TYR A 337 -13.10 -11.71 -0.51
CA TYR A 337 -12.54 -11.74 0.84
C TYR A 337 -12.67 -13.13 1.46
N VAL A 338 -11.57 -13.66 2.00
CA VAL A 338 -11.50 -14.88 2.79
C VAL A 338 -11.06 -14.50 4.21
N GLU A 339 -11.90 -14.74 5.21
CA GLU A 339 -11.60 -14.41 6.60
C GLU A 339 -10.76 -15.52 7.25
N LEU A 340 -9.50 -15.23 7.58
CA LEU A 340 -8.54 -16.24 8.05
C LEU A 340 -8.88 -16.82 9.43
N ARG A 341 -9.56 -16.06 10.30
CA ARG A 341 -9.75 -16.45 11.71
C ARG A 341 -11.10 -17.09 12.03
N ARG A 342 -12.08 -17.00 11.12
CA ARG A 342 -13.46 -17.43 11.43
C ARG A 342 -13.63 -18.93 11.47
N LYS A 343 -13.02 -19.66 10.54
CA LYS A 343 -13.09 -21.11 10.40
C LYS A 343 -11.75 -21.68 9.91
N PRO A 344 -10.71 -21.68 10.74
CA PRO A 344 -9.36 -22.04 10.31
C PRO A 344 -9.28 -23.41 9.61
N ARG A 345 -10.02 -24.42 10.10
CA ARG A 345 -9.99 -25.79 9.57
C ARG A 345 -10.67 -26.00 8.22
N SER A 346 -11.53 -25.07 7.79
CA SER A 346 -12.18 -25.12 6.46
C SER A 346 -11.62 -24.09 5.47
N LEU A 347 -10.53 -23.43 5.85
CA LEU A 347 -9.94 -22.31 5.12
C LEU A 347 -9.44 -22.74 3.74
N LYS A 348 -8.86 -23.93 3.60
CA LYS A 348 -8.47 -24.48 2.31
C LYS A 348 -9.62 -24.46 1.30
N THR A 349 -10.76 -25.02 1.69
CA THR A 349 -11.95 -25.07 0.82
C THR A 349 -12.43 -23.66 0.44
N GLU A 350 -12.54 -22.75 1.43
CA GLU A 350 -12.98 -21.38 1.19
C GLU A 350 -12.04 -20.63 0.22
N ILE A 351 -10.72 -20.84 0.32
CA ILE A 351 -9.74 -20.25 -0.61
C ILE A 351 -9.94 -20.79 -2.02
N ILE A 352 -10.08 -22.10 -2.16
CA ILE A 352 -10.25 -22.76 -3.47
C ILE A 352 -11.57 -22.33 -4.13
N ASP A 353 -12.68 -22.33 -3.39
CA ASP A 353 -13.99 -21.93 -3.91
C ASP A 353 -13.97 -20.45 -4.34
N THR A 354 -13.32 -19.59 -3.53
CA THR A 354 -13.17 -18.18 -3.89
C THR A 354 -12.32 -18.00 -5.15
N PHE A 355 -11.22 -18.75 -5.26
CA PHE A 355 -10.36 -18.70 -6.45
C PHE A 355 -11.12 -19.19 -7.71
N SER A 356 -11.80 -20.32 -7.64
CA SER A 356 -12.56 -20.85 -8.76
C SER A 356 -13.62 -19.85 -9.23
N ARG A 357 -14.34 -19.23 -8.33
CA ARG A 357 -15.35 -18.21 -8.65
C ARG A 357 -14.71 -16.93 -9.23
N VAL A 358 -13.68 -16.40 -8.61
CA VAL A 358 -13.09 -15.10 -8.98
C VAL A 358 -12.22 -15.19 -10.23
N HIS A 359 -11.53 -16.31 -10.45
CA HIS A 359 -10.50 -16.42 -11.48
C HIS A 359 -10.83 -17.42 -12.58
N GLU A 360 -11.36 -18.60 -12.23
CA GLU A 360 -11.62 -19.66 -13.22
C GLU A 360 -12.99 -19.48 -13.91
N CYS A 361 -14.08 -19.36 -13.13
CA CYS A 361 -15.44 -19.33 -13.68
C CYS A 361 -15.87 -17.95 -14.18
N ASP A 362 -15.64 -16.91 -13.40
CA ASP A 362 -16.10 -15.55 -13.64
C ASP A 362 -14.99 -14.58 -14.09
N GLY A 363 -13.90 -15.09 -14.67
CA GLY A 363 -12.70 -14.28 -14.96
C GLY A 363 -12.96 -13.02 -15.79
N GLU A 364 -13.83 -13.07 -16.82
CA GLU A 364 -14.21 -11.90 -17.61
C GLU A 364 -15.08 -10.92 -16.81
N LYS A 365 -16.03 -11.42 -16.03
CA LYS A 365 -16.86 -10.61 -15.15
C LYS A 365 -16.02 -9.93 -14.06
N THR A 366 -15.10 -10.68 -13.47
CA THR A 366 -14.12 -10.16 -12.50
C THR A 366 -13.28 -9.04 -13.12
N ARG A 367 -12.77 -9.26 -14.34
CA ARG A 367 -12.00 -8.23 -15.07
C ARG A 367 -12.84 -6.99 -15.35
N SER A 368 -14.08 -7.14 -15.78
CA SER A 368 -14.99 -6.02 -16.04
C SER A 368 -15.29 -5.22 -14.77
N ARG A 369 -15.55 -5.90 -13.64
CA ARG A 369 -15.74 -5.27 -12.32
C ARG A 369 -14.49 -4.50 -11.89
N LEU A 370 -13.31 -5.09 -12.06
CA LEU A 370 -12.01 -4.48 -11.72
C LEU A 370 -11.79 -3.19 -12.52
N LEU A 371 -11.98 -3.22 -13.84
CA LEU A 371 -11.81 -2.05 -14.70
C LEU A 371 -12.82 -0.94 -14.36
N ALA A 372 -14.09 -1.28 -14.17
CA ALA A 372 -15.11 -0.32 -13.75
C ALA A 372 -14.79 0.32 -12.39
N ALA A 373 -14.26 -0.47 -11.44
CA ALA A 373 -13.83 0.05 -10.16
C ALA A 373 -12.63 1.01 -10.31
N GLN A 374 -11.63 0.66 -11.14
CA GLN A 374 -10.50 1.57 -11.42
C GLN A 374 -10.96 2.88 -12.06
N ASP A 375 -11.93 2.85 -12.96
CA ASP A 375 -12.49 4.06 -13.58
C ASP A 375 -13.16 4.95 -12.53
N ARG A 376 -14.02 4.39 -11.66
CA ARG A 376 -14.63 5.14 -10.55
C ARG A 376 -13.58 5.76 -9.60
N LEU A 377 -12.57 4.98 -9.22
CA LEU A 377 -11.49 5.47 -8.35
C LEU A 377 -10.66 6.56 -9.04
N TRP A 378 -10.47 6.47 -10.36
CA TRP A 378 -9.79 7.50 -11.14
C TRP A 378 -10.57 8.79 -11.18
N ASP A 379 -11.89 8.75 -11.40
CA ASP A 379 -12.75 9.93 -11.41
C ASP A 379 -12.75 10.65 -10.06
N ILE A 380 -12.73 9.91 -8.94
CA ILE A 380 -12.55 10.50 -7.61
C ILE A 380 -11.19 11.20 -7.51
N THR A 381 -10.14 10.55 -8.00
CA THR A 381 -8.78 11.10 -7.97
C THR A 381 -8.65 12.36 -8.82
N LEU A 382 -9.32 12.43 -9.98
CA LEU A 382 -9.36 13.63 -10.84
C LEU A 382 -10.02 14.81 -10.12
N ARG A 383 -11.19 14.60 -9.48
CA ARG A 383 -11.88 15.67 -8.71
C ARG A 383 -11.01 16.17 -7.54
N ASN A 384 -10.36 15.27 -6.82
CA ASN A 384 -9.47 15.64 -5.72
C ASN A 384 -8.22 16.39 -6.20
N ALA A 385 -7.70 16.02 -7.37
CA ALA A 385 -6.56 16.71 -7.99
C ALA A 385 -6.89 18.17 -8.36
N GLU A 386 -8.12 18.44 -8.78
CA GLU A 386 -8.59 19.81 -9.03
C GLU A 386 -8.51 20.68 -7.78
N THR A 387 -8.96 20.14 -6.63
CA THR A 387 -8.84 20.82 -5.34
C THR A 387 -7.39 21.13 -5.00
N ILE A 388 -6.46 20.18 -5.22
CA ILE A 388 -5.04 20.39 -4.94
C ILE A 388 -4.43 21.44 -5.88
N ARG A 389 -4.81 21.46 -7.16
CA ARG A 389 -4.39 22.50 -8.10
C ARG A 389 -4.82 23.89 -7.63
N THR A 390 -6.08 24.03 -7.21
CA THR A 390 -6.62 25.29 -6.70
C THR A 390 -5.90 25.75 -5.43
N ILE A 391 -5.57 24.84 -4.51
CA ILE A 391 -4.80 25.16 -3.31
C ILE A 391 -3.42 25.69 -3.68
N ARG A 392 -2.73 25.05 -4.63
CA ARG A 392 -1.39 25.49 -5.07
C ARG A 392 -1.38 26.83 -5.81
N SER A 393 -2.42 27.13 -6.59
CA SER A 393 -2.49 28.38 -7.33
C SER A 393 -2.73 29.62 -6.45
N ARG A 394 -3.14 29.40 -5.20
CA ARG A 394 -3.39 30.46 -4.20
C ARG A 394 -2.23 30.64 -3.21
N ALA A 395 -1.25 29.75 -3.22
CA ALA A 395 -0.07 29.78 -2.37
C ALA A 395 1.11 30.46 -3.07
#